data_ca67dd80b0466e2e3e6adf14edf4c604
#
_entry.id   ca67dd80b0466e2e3e6adf14edf4c604
#
_cell.length_a   1.000
_cell.length_b   1.000
_cell.length_c   1.000
_cell.angle_alpha   90.00
_cell.angle_beta   90.00
_cell.angle_gamma   90.00
#
_symmetry.space_group_name_H-M   'P 1'
#
loop_
_entity.id
_entity.type
_entity.pdbx_description
1 polymer ?
#
loop_
_entity_poly.entity_id
_entity_poly.type
_entity_poly.pdbx_seq_one_letter_code
_entity_poly.pdbx_strand_id
1 'polypeptide(L)'
;MTDMVGNRAVDFCLAETRQAGADHLELIFFGGEPLMKLDLLCQLVDRAHQAAEGLRVTSKLSTNGVLLSERAIERLAQRGVYVSLSLDGDPELQAAQRPDVNGRDISAQLDQAITRLLSWNPAASVNCVVTPESAGKLCESVKWINGRGFAYIQTALDYSADWTRADLETLRQSYLALADWYYAQTTAGKKFFLSCFDQRIQSWARGPLDKSERCHIGRRQFSIAPSGRLFPCMQFVREDQDDRFVIGNVFDGFDDPKRDEITGCSEQDKPECGGCALTSRCSSWCACINWQSTGKLNQASPLVCEHERILMPIADKVANRLWRRRDSMFLHKQYNPAFPVLSFAEDILVRQIGGDQET
;
A
#
# COMPACT_ATOMS: atom_id res chain seq x y z
N MET A 1 -11.55 8.47 -16.91
CA MET A 1 -10.61 8.20 -18.01
C MET A 1 -11.39 7.65 -19.19
N THR A 2 -11.10 8.12 -20.40
CA THR A 2 -11.63 7.57 -21.67
C THR A 2 -10.72 6.47 -22.18
N ASP A 3 -11.22 5.63 -23.09
CA ASP A 3 -10.43 4.55 -23.72
C ASP A 3 -9.21 5.10 -24.46
N MET A 4 -9.36 6.25 -25.14
CA MET A 4 -8.25 6.91 -25.84
C MET A 4 -7.12 7.30 -24.88
N VAL A 5 -7.46 7.98 -23.78
CA VAL A 5 -6.48 8.38 -22.77
C VAL A 5 -5.86 7.15 -22.10
N GLY A 6 -6.67 6.14 -21.75
CA GLY A 6 -6.19 4.91 -21.13
C GLY A 6 -5.20 4.13 -22.01
N ASN A 7 -5.54 3.95 -23.29
CA ASN A 7 -4.65 3.29 -24.25
C ASN A 7 -3.33 4.06 -24.41
N ARG A 8 -3.41 5.39 -24.56
CA ARG A 8 -2.22 6.23 -24.65
C ARG A 8 -1.36 6.17 -23.38
N ALA A 9 -2.01 6.11 -22.21
CA ALA A 9 -1.32 5.97 -20.93
C ALA A 9 -0.52 4.67 -20.85
N VAL A 10 -1.08 3.54 -21.29
CA VAL A 10 -0.37 2.25 -21.33
C VAL A 10 0.83 2.32 -22.27
N ASP A 11 0.64 2.85 -23.49
CA ASP A 11 1.73 2.99 -24.47
C ASP A 11 2.85 3.87 -23.92
N PHE A 12 2.48 4.97 -23.28
CA PHE A 12 3.41 5.88 -22.64
C PHE A 12 4.23 5.18 -21.55
N CYS A 13 3.55 4.46 -20.61
CA CYS A 13 4.22 3.72 -19.55
C CYS A 13 5.20 2.68 -20.10
N LEU A 14 4.83 1.93 -21.13
CA LEU A 14 5.71 0.94 -21.76
C LEU A 14 6.92 1.59 -22.40
N ALA A 15 6.75 2.73 -23.11
CA ALA A 15 7.84 3.48 -23.73
C ALA A 15 8.82 4.01 -22.67
N GLU A 16 8.30 4.64 -21.60
CA GLU A 16 9.10 5.16 -20.49
C GLU A 16 9.87 4.05 -19.76
N THR A 17 9.23 2.88 -19.56
CA THR A 17 9.89 1.74 -18.91
C THR A 17 11.08 1.26 -19.74
N ARG A 18 10.94 1.18 -21.07
CA ARG A 18 12.04 0.79 -21.96
C ARG A 18 13.14 1.86 -21.99
N GLN A 19 12.75 3.14 -22.09
CA GLN A 19 13.70 4.26 -22.11
C GLN A 19 14.52 4.32 -20.81
N ALA A 20 13.90 3.97 -19.66
CA ALA A 20 14.58 3.87 -18.37
C ALA A 20 15.49 2.64 -18.25
N GLY A 21 15.51 1.72 -19.22
CA GLY A 21 16.25 0.46 -19.17
C GLY A 21 15.73 -0.50 -18.11
N ALA A 22 14.47 -0.34 -17.67
CA ALA A 22 13.84 -1.24 -16.71
C ALA A 22 13.22 -2.45 -17.43
N ASP A 23 13.14 -3.57 -16.73
CA ASP A 23 12.60 -4.84 -17.21
C ASP A 23 11.18 -5.13 -16.73
N HIS A 24 10.63 -4.25 -15.88
CA HIS A 24 9.33 -4.45 -15.23
C HIS A 24 8.50 -3.17 -15.20
N LEU A 25 7.24 -3.29 -15.63
CA LEU A 25 6.20 -2.27 -15.47
C LEU A 25 5.12 -2.80 -14.52
N GLU A 26 4.82 -2.04 -13.47
CA GLU A 26 3.68 -2.30 -12.61
C GLU A 26 2.59 -1.25 -12.84
N LEU A 27 1.40 -1.70 -13.26
CA LEU A 27 0.20 -0.87 -13.39
C LEU A 27 -0.63 -0.94 -12.12
N ILE A 28 -0.87 0.20 -11.48
CA ILE A 28 -1.69 0.28 -10.27
C ILE A 28 -2.97 1.05 -10.57
N PHE A 29 -4.09 0.35 -10.57
CA PHE A 29 -5.41 0.96 -10.76
C PHE A 29 -5.93 1.47 -9.42
N PHE A 30 -6.01 2.79 -9.33
CA PHE A 30 -6.42 3.51 -8.13
C PHE A 30 -7.31 4.70 -8.50
N GLY A 31 -8.06 5.23 -7.54
CA GLY A 31 -8.96 6.37 -7.73
C GLY A 31 -10.27 6.11 -7.02
N GLY A 32 -11.34 6.86 -7.21
CA GLY A 32 -12.60 6.70 -6.49
C GLY A 32 -13.02 5.23 -6.28
N GLU A 33 -13.47 4.55 -7.34
CA GLU A 33 -13.66 3.08 -7.33
C GLU A 33 -13.35 2.52 -8.73
N PRO A 34 -12.19 1.88 -8.91
CA PRO A 34 -11.77 1.39 -10.23
C PRO A 34 -12.71 0.35 -10.86
N LEU A 35 -13.40 -0.45 -10.06
CA LEU A 35 -14.35 -1.45 -10.56
C LEU A 35 -15.57 -0.86 -11.25
N MET A 36 -15.86 0.44 -11.08
CA MET A 36 -16.86 1.14 -11.90
C MET A 36 -16.48 1.18 -13.39
N LYS A 37 -15.22 0.98 -13.72
CA LYS A 37 -14.66 0.95 -15.08
C LYS A 37 -13.94 -0.38 -15.37
N LEU A 38 -14.51 -1.49 -14.89
CA LEU A 38 -13.93 -2.83 -15.02
C LEU A 38 -13.59 -3.20 -16.47
N ASP A 39 -14.45 -2.82 -17.43
CA ASP A 39 -14.21 -3.11 -18.85
C ASP A 39 -12.97 -2.42 -19.37
N LEU A 40 -12.84 -1.13 -19.09
CA LEU A 40 -11.65 -0.35 -19.46
C LEU A 40 -10.40 -0.90 -18.74
N LEU A 41 -10.49 -1.20 -17.43
CA LEU A 41 -9.38 -1.79 -16.69
C LEU A 41 -8.88 -3.06 -17.35
N CYS A 42 -9.78 -3.99 -17.66
CA CYS A 42 -9.44 -5.24 -18.34
C CYS A 42 -8.79 -5.00 -19.71
N GLN A 43 -9.34 -4.09 -20.50
CA GLN A 43 -8.78 -3.69 -21.81
C GLN A 43 -7.35 -3.14 -21.67
N LEU A 44 -7.09 -2.28 -20.67
CA LEU A 44 -5.77 -1.69 -20.45
C LEU A 44 -4.74 -2.73 -20.03
N VAL A 45 -5.13 -3.69 -19.17
CA VAL A 45 -4.25 -4.81 -18.79
C VAL A 45 -3.93 -5.68 -20.00
N ASP A 46 -4.94 -6.05 -20.79
CA ASP A 46 -4.75 -6.84 -22.01
C ASP A 46 -3.80 -6.13 -22.99
N ARG A 47 -4.00 -4.81 -23.22
CA ARG A 47 -3.13 -4.00 -24.05
C ARG A 47 -1.69 -3.99 -23.54
N ALA A 48 -1.49 -3.81 -22.22
CA ALA A 48 -0.17 -3.78 -21.63
C ALA A 48 0.58 -5.10 -21.84
N HIS A 49 -0.10 -6.23 -21.66
CA HIS A 49 0.50 -7.55 -21.90
C HIS A 49 0.80 -7.78 -23.40
N GLN A 50 -0.10 -7.37 -24.31
CA GLN A 50 0.10 -7.53 -25.74
C GLN A 50 1.27 -6.70 -26.28
N ALA A 51 1.46 -5.47 -25.74
CA ALA A 51 2.50 -4.55 -26.18
C ALA A 51 3.78 -4.60 -25.31
N ALA A 52 3.90 -5.59 -24.42
CA ALA A 52 5.03 -5.68 -23.46
C ALA A 52 6.41 -5.88 -24.13
N GLU A 53 6.48 -6.61 -25.26
CA GLU A 53 7.72 -6.84 -26.04
C GLU A 53 8.90 -7.26 -25.14
N GLY A 54 8.67 -8.24 -24.26
CA GLY A 54 9.68 -8.78 -23.36
C GLY A 54 9.76 -8.12 -21.98
N LEU A 55 9.05 -7.00 -21.75
CA LEU A 55 8.89 -6.46 -20.40
C LEU A 55 7.99 -7.36 -19.56
N ARG A 56 8.32 -7.52 -18.29
CA ARG A 56 7.42 -8.11 -17.31
C ARG A 56 6.37 -7.06 -16.92
N VAL A 57 5.11 -7.36 -17.14
CA VAL A 57 4.00 -6.49 -16.73
C VAL A 57 3.25 -7.14 -15.58
N THR A 58 3.01 -6.37 -14.52
CA THR A 58 2.12 -6.75 -13.41
C THR A 58 1.06 -5.68 -13.20
N SER A 59 -0.09 -6.09 -12.68
CA SER A 59 -1.21 -5.17 -12.45
C SER A 59 -1.77 -5.35 -11.05
N LYS A 60 -2.06 -4.22 -10.39
CA LYS A 60 -2.69 -4.17 -9.07
C LYS A 60 -3.93 -3.31 -9.09
N LEU A 61 -4.87 -3.64 -8.22
CA LEU A 61 -6.13 -2.92 -8.03
C LEU A 61 -6.36 -2.70 -6.55
N SER A 62 -6.71 -1.46 -6.15
CA SER A 62 -7.26 -1.17 -4.82
C SER A 62 -8.74 -0.85 -4.95
N THR A 63 -9.59 -1.55 -4.20
CA THR A 63 -11.06 -1.42 -4.27
C THR A 63 -11.69 -1.38 -2.89
N ASN A 64 -12.85 -0.73 -2.78
CA ASN A 64 -13.69 -0.79 -1.58
C ASN A 64 -14.48 -2.11 -1.47
N GLY A 65 -14.44 -2.97 -2.49
CA GLY A 65 -15.06 -4.29 -2.50
C GLY A 65 -16.54 -4.33 -2.89
N VAL A 66 -17.27 -3.23 -2.88
CA VAL A 66 -18.73 -3.22 -3.13
C VAL A 66 -19.10 -3.77 -4.50
N LEU A 67 -18.27 -3.55 -5.51
CA LEU A 67 -18.46 -4.04 -6.88
C LEU A 67 -17.72 -5.34 -7.19
N LEU A 68 -17.09 -5.97 -6.19
CA LEU A 68 -16.29 -7.17 -6.37
C LEU A 68 -17.17 -8.43 -6.47
N SER A 69 -17.87 -8.58 -7.58
CA SER A 69 -18.70 -9.75 -7.92
C SER A 69 -17.83 -10.93 -8.39
N GLU A 70 -18.43 -12.13 -8.46
CA GLU A 70 -17.78 -13.32 -9.05
C GLU A 70 -17.26 -13.04 -10.46
N ARG A 71 -18.11 -12.45 -11.32
CA ARG A 71 -17.71 -12.05 -12.68
C ARG A 71 -16.54 -11.07 -12.68
N ALA A 72 -16.49 -10.12 -11.74
CA ALA A 72 -15.35 -9.20 -11.62
C ALA A 72 -14.08 -9.96 -11.24
N ILE A 73 -14.16 -10.86 -10.26
CA ILE A 73 -13.03 -11.68 -9.82
C ILE A 73 -12.52 -12.57 -10.95
N GLU A 74 -13.40 -13.27 -11.67
CA GLU A 74 -13.01 -14.11 -12.82
C GLU A 74 -12.23 -13.31 -13.86
N ARG A 75 -12.72 -12.13 -14.21
CA ARG A 75 -12.09 -11.26 -15.21
C ARG A 75 -10.71 -10.74 -14.77
N LEU A 76 -10.59 -10.40 -13.48
CA LEU A 76 -9.32 -9.97 -12.88
C LEU A 76 -8.34 -11.14 -12.77
N ALA A 77 -8.83 -12.32 -12.38
CA ALA A 77 -8.05 -13.53 -12.25
C ALA A 77 -7.42 -13.99 -13.59
N GLN A 78 -8.20 -13.97 -14.66
CA GLN A 78 -7.74 -14.33 -16.01
C GLN A 78 -6.57 -13.45 -16.50
N ARG A 79 -6.41 -12.25 -15.90
CA ARG A 79 -5.38 -11.27 -16.25
C ARG A 79 -4.26 -11.15 -15.18
N GLY A 80 -4.32 -11.97 -14.14
CA GLY A 80 -3.35 -11.93 -13.06
C GLY A 80 -3.33 -10.60 -12.28
N VAL A 81 -4.48 -9.88 -12.24
CA VAL A 81 -4.57 -8.62 -11.49
C VAL A 81 -4.61 -8.89 -9.99
N TYR A 82 -3.64 -8.38 -9.26
CA TYR A 82 -3.62 -8.48 -7.80
C TYR A 82 -4.61 -7.50 -7.17
N VAL A 83 -5.45 -7.99 -6.27
CA VAL A 83 -6.48 -7.18 -5.61
C VAL A 83 -6.12 -6.90 -4.16
N SER A 84 -6.16 -5.62 -3.79
CA SER A 84 -6.06 -5.14 -2.42
C SER A 84 -7.41 -4.55 -1.99
N LEU A 85 -7.93 -4.99 -0.85
CA LEU A 85 -9.21 -4.52 -0.34
C LEU A 85 -9.01 -3.37 0.64
N SER A 86 -9.77 -2.29 0.49
CA SER A 86 -9.82 -1.20 1.46
C SER A 86 -10.74 -1.58 2.61
N LEU A 87 -10.17 -1.89 3.78
CA LEU A 87 -10.91 -2.39 4.94
C LEU A 87 -10.27 -1.87 6.22
N ASP A 88 -11.01 -1.06 6.99
CA ASP A 88 -10.46 -0.34 8.15
C ASP A 88 -10.74 -1.06 9.49
N GLY A 89 -11.61 -2.05 9.50
CA GLY A 89 -11.92 -2.83 10.68
C GLY A 89 -13.25 -3.59 10.56
N ASP A 90 -13.91 -3.78 11.69
CA ASP A 90 -15.22 -4.40 11.76
C ASP A 90 -16.30 -3.59 10.99
N PRO A 91 -17.49 -4.15 10.76
CA PRO A 91 -18.53 -3.47 10.00
C PRO A 91 -18.95 -2.11 10.55
N GLU A 92 -18.92 -1.92 11.89
CA GLU A 92 -19.28 -0.65 12.51
C GLU A 92 -18.25 0.44 12.19
N LEU A 93 -16.97 0.13 12.39
CA LEU A 93 -15.88 1.04 12.07
C LEU A 93 -15.79 1.30 10.57
N GLN A 94 -15.97 0.27 9.75
CA GLN A 94 -15.98 0.39 8.29
C GLN A 94 -17.08 1.35 7.82
N ALA A 95 -18.30 1.22 8.34
CA ALA A 95 -19.42 2.11 8.00
C ALA A 95 -19.18 3.56 8.46
N ALA A 96 -18.54 3.75 9.61
CA ALA A 96 -18.20 5.06 10.13
C ALA A 96 -17.14 5.77 9.28
N GLN A 97 -16.09 5.06 8.85
CA GLN A 97 -14.99 5.63 8.07
C GLN A 97 -15.25 5.68 6.56
N ARG A 98 -16.04 4.75 6.03
CA ARG A 98 -16.35 4.63 4.60
C ARG A 98 -17.87 4.47 4.37
N PRO A 99 -18.66 5.49 4.71
CA PRO A 99 -20.12 5.42 4.51
C PRO A 99 -20.45 5.26 3.02
N ASP A 100 -21.48 4.47 2.71
CA ASP A 100 -22.04 4.44 1.37
C ASP A 100 -22.64 5.83 1.02
N VAL A 101 -22.41 6.28 -0.21
CA VAL A 101 -22.88 7.61 -0.67
C VAL A 101 -24.40 7.80 -0.57
N ASN A 102 -25.17 6.73 -0.52
CA ASN A 102 -26.63 6.73 -0.35
C ASN A 102 -27.07 6.36 1.07
N GLY A 103 -26.14 6.22 2.02
CA GLY A 103 -26.43 5.83 3.40
C GLY A 103 -26.94 4.40 3.59
N ARG A 104 -26.67 3.52 2.61
CA ARG A 104 -27.11 2.10 2.70
C ARG A 104 -26.13 1.30 3.57
N ASP A 105 -26.64 0.31 4.27
CA ASP A 105 -25.79 -0.73 4.88
C ASP A 105 -25.22 -1.64 3.77
N ILE A 106 -23.91 -1.63 3.63
CA ILE A 106 -23.16 -2.43 2.67
C ILE A 106 -22.42 -3.61 3.32
N SER A 107 -22.67 -3.88 4.62
CA SER A 107 -21.93 -4.89 5.39
C SER A 107 -22.04 -6.28 4.77
N ALA A 108 -23.23 -6.67 4.32
CA ALA A 108 -23.44 -7.96 3.68
C ALA A 108 -22.72 -8.10 2.34
N GLN A 109 -22.69 -7.03 1.53
CA GLN A 109 -21.95 -7.02 0.25
C GLN A 109 -20.44 -7.13 0.50
N LEU A 110 -19.94 -6.42 1.49
CA LEU A 110 -18.53 -6.44 1.87
C LEU A 110 -18.13 -7.82 2.41
N ASP A 111 -18.96 -8.45 3.22
CA ASP A 111 -18.74 -9.81 3.74
C ASP A 111 -18.64 -10.84 2.61
N GLN A 112 -19.53 -10.76 1.63
CA GLN A 112 -19.48 -11.58 0.43
C GLN A 112 -18.23 -11.32 -0.40
N ALA A 113 -17.83 -10.03 -0.55
CA ALA A 113 -16.63 -9.65 -1.27
C ALA A 113 -15.36 -10.22 -0.61
N ILE A 114 -15.26 -10.16 0.72
CA ILE A 114 -14.17 -10.77 1.50
C ILE A 114 -14.11 -12.27 1.23
N THR A 115 -15.24 -12.96 1.38
CA THR A 115 -15.31 -14.41 1.18
C THR A 115 -14.87 -14.82 -0.23
N ARG A 116 -15.40 -14.15 -1.26
CA ARG A 116 -15.04 -14.42 -2.65
C ARG A 116 -13.57 -14.11 -2.94
N LEU A 117 -13.08 -12.99 -2.43
CA LEU A 117 -11.68 -12.57 -2.65
C LEU A 117 -10.70 -13.58 -2.05
N LEU A 118 -10.92 -14.00 -0.82
CA LEU A 118 -10.06 -14.96 -0.13
C LEU A 118 -10.16 -16.37 -0.72
N SER A 119 -11.35 -16.78 -1.17
CA SER A 119 -11.52 -18.04 -1.91
C SER A 119 -10.74 -18.05 -3.22
N TRP A 120 -10.66 -16.91 -3.89
CA TRP A 120 -9.85 -16.79 -5.12
C TRP A 120 -8.36 -16.59 -4.81
N ASN A 121 -8.01 -15.65 -3.92
CA ASN A 121 -6.62 -15.32 -3.60
C ASN A 121 -6.42 -15.20 -2.09
N PRO A 122 -5.98 -16.28 -1.41
CA PRO A 122 -5.65 -16.25 0.03
C PRO A 122 -4.54 -15.26 0.38
N ALA A 123 -3.71 -14.88 -0.60
CA ALA A 123 -2.65 -13.88 -0.44
C ALA A 123 -3.12 -12.44 -0.73
N ALA A 124 -4.43 -12.21 -0.90
CA ALA A 124 -4.96 -10.87 -1.05
C ALA A 124 -4.59 -9.99 0.15
N SER A 125 -4.32 -8.71 -0.12
CA SER A 125 -3.96 -7.76 0.93
C SER A 125 -5.12 -6.84 1.31
N VAL A 126 -5.01 -6.27 2.49
CA VAL A 126 -5.89 -5.21 2.97
C VAL A 126 -5.11 -3.92 3.15
N ASN A 127 -5.69 -2.81 2.72
CA ASN A 127 -5.26 -1.45 3.06
C ASN A 127 -6.20 -0.91 4.14
N CYS A 128 -5.65 -0.68 5.34
CA CYS A 128 -6.35 -0.14 6.50
C CYS A 128 -5.83 1.27 6.79
N VAL A 129 -6.70 2.26 6.73
CA VAL A 129 -6.38 3.65 7.07
C VAL A 129 -6.78 3.91 8.52
N VAL A 130 -5.87 4.51 9.28
CA VAL A 130 -6.08 4.86 10.69
C VAL A 130 -6.24 6.36 10.79
N THR A 131 -7.37 6.80 11.31
CA THR A 131 -7.69 8.20 11.60
C THR A 131 -7.55 8.48 13.10
N PRO A 132 -7.55 9.75 13.56
CA PRO A 132 -7.59 10.05 14.98
C PRO A 132 -8.71 9.31 15.74
N GLU A 133 -9.91 9.26 15.13
CA GLU A 133 -11.10 8.63 15.71
C GLU A 133 -10.97 7.10 15.82
N SER A 134 -10.25 6.48 14.91
CA SER A 134 -10.02 5.02 14.90
C SER A 134 -8.72 4.57 15.58
N ALA A 135 -7.88 5.51 16.03
CA ALA A 135 -6.59 5.22 16.63
C ALA A 135 -6.68 4.20 17.79
N GLY A 136 -7.71 4.33 18.63
CA GLY A 136 -7.96 3.41 19.75
C GLY A 136 -8.41 2.00 19.33
N LYS A 137 -8.96 1.85 18.13
CA LYS A 137 -9.47 0.58 17.60
C LYS A 137 -8.47 -0.19 16.75
N LEU A 138 -7.27 0.35 16.46
CA LEU A 138 -6.31 -0.24 15.53
C LEU A 138 -5.98 -1.72 15.85
N CYS A 139 -5.73 -2.05 17.10
CA CYS A 139 -5.41 -3.42 17.49
C CYS A 139 -6.59 -4.38 17.23
N GLU A 140 -7.79 -3.96 17.52
CA GLU A 140 -9.02 -4.74 17.32
C GLU A 140 -9.31 -4.88 15.82
N SER A 141 -9.14 -3.82 15.05
CA SER A 141 -9.27 -3.84 13.59
C SER A 141 -8.33 -4.83 12.94
N VAL A 142 -7.03 -4.81 13.29
CA VAL A 142 -6.05 -5.77 12.76
C VAL A 142 -6.41 -7.20 13.14
N LYS A 143 -6.83 -7.44 14.40
CA LYS A 143 -7.27 -8.76 14.85
C LYS A 143 -8.50 -9.24 14.08
N TRP A 144 -9.47 -8.37 13.87
CA TRP A 144 -10.68 -8.69 13.14
C TRP A 144 -10.36 -9.01 11.67
N ILE A 145 -9.57 -8.17 10.99
CA ILE A 145 -9.15 -8.37 9.60
C ILE A 145 -8.39 -9.70 9.45
N ASN A 146 -7.44 -9.97 10.36
CA ASN A 146 -6.71 -11.24 10.35
C ASN A 146 -7.61 -12.44 10.65
N GLY A 147 -8.57 -12.29 11.57
CA GLY A 147 -9.59 -13.29 11.87
C GLY A 147 -10.52 -13.63 10.70
N ARG A 148 -10.67 -12.70 9.73
CA ARG A 148 -11.38 -12.95 8.47
C ARG A 148 -10.56 -13.74 7.46
N GLY A 149 -9.27 -14.01 7.73
CA GLY A 149 -8.38 -14.78 6.87
C GLY A 149 -7.32 -13.95 6.12
N PHE A 150 -7.30 -12.63 6.26
CA PHE A 150 -6.25 -11.83 5.62
C PHE A 150 -4.92 -11.97 6.37
N ALA A 151 -3.92 -12.47 5.65
CA ALA A 151 -2.55 -12.56 6.16
C ALA A 151 -1.70 -11.31 5.85
N TYR A 152 -2.08 -10.48 4.88
CA TYR A 152 -1.30 -9.31 4.42
C TYR A 152 -2.07 -8.03 4.70
N ILE A 153 -1.67 -7.33 5.78
CA ILE A 153 -2.37 -6.13 6.26
C ILE A 153 -1.42 -4.94 6.16
N GLN A 154 -1.78 -3.95 5.36
CA GLN A 154 -1.08 -2.68 5.24
C GLN A 154 -1.84 -1.62 6.01
N THR A 155 -1.21 -1.04 7.02
CA THR A 155 -1.78 0.06 7.80
C THR A 155 -1.06 1.36 7.47
N ALA A 156 -1.81 2.44 7.32
CA ALA A 156 -1.28 3.78 7.14
C ALA A 156 -2.11 4.78 7.97
N LEU A 157 -1.46 5.81 8.53
CA LEU A 157 -2.19 6.91 9.13
C LEU A 157 -2.79 7.79 8.02
N ASP A 158 -3.93 8.40 8.31
CA ASP A 158 -4.38 9.57 7.55
C ASP A 158 -3.52 10.77 7.95
N TYR A 159 -2.50 11.06 7.13
CA TYR A 159 -1.57 12.16 7.36
C TYR A 159 -2.17 13.53 7.02
N SER A 160 -3.39 13.58 6.48
CA SER A 160 -4.13 14.80 6.22
C SER A 160 -5.06 15.21 7.38
N ALA A 161 -5.31 14.30 8.31
CA ALA A 161 -6.15 14.56 9.48
C ALA A 161 -5.40 15.35 10.58
N ASP A 162 -6.17 16.02 11.43
CA ASP A 162 -5.66 16.81 12.55
C ASP A 162 -5.43 15.92 13.78
N TRP A 163 -4.23 15.39 13.91
CA TRP A 163 -3.82 14.56 15.04
C TRP A 163 -3.43 15.38 16.26
N THR A 164 -4.12 15.17 17.38
CA THR A 164 -3.76 15.75 18.66
C THR A 164 -2.77 14.88 19.44
N ARG A 165 -2.18 15.42 20.50
CA ARG A 165 -1.34 14.63 21.42
C ARG A 165 -2.12 13.50 22.10
N ALA A 166 -3.41 13.71 22.39
CA ALA A 166 -4.26 12.69 22.98
C ALA A 166 -4.51 11.52 22.02
N ASP A 167 -4.71 11.82 20.72
CA ASP A 167 -4.87 10.80 19.69
C ASP A 167 -3.59 9.99 19.50
N LEU A 168 -2.43 10.65 19.51
CA LEU A 168 -1.12 9.99 19.44
C LEU A 168 -0.83 9.10 20.65
N GLU A 169 -1.26 9.52 21.84
CA GLU A 169 -1.16 8.68 23.05
C GLU A 169 -2.10 7.48 22.94
N THR A 170 -3.32 7.67 22.46
CA THR A 170 -4.28 6.59 22.17
C THR A 170 -3.71 5.62 21.17
N LEU A 171 -3.12 6.11 20.08
CA LEU A 171 -2.44 5.31 19.07
C LEU A 171 -1.26 4.53 19.66
N ARG A 172 -0.48 5.15 20.57
CA ARG A 172 0.62 4.48 21.30
C ARG A 172 0.13 3.28 22.08
N GLN A 173 -1.00 3.41 22.80
CA GLN A 173 -1.59 2.30 23.54
C GLN A 173 -2.04 1.17 22.61
N SER A 174 -2.66 1.52 21.49
CA SER A 174 -3.03 0.56 20.45
C SER A 174 -1.82 -0.19 19.89
N TYR A 175 -0.69 0.51 19.64
CA TYR A 175 0.54 -0.14 19.19
C TYR A 175 1.16 -1.06 20.25
N LEU A 176 1.06 -0.73 21.53
CA LEU A 176 1.53 -1.62 22.60
C LEU A 176 0.71 -2.91 22.64
N ALA A 177 -0.62 -2.81 22.59
CA ALA A 177 -1.50 -3.97 22.53
C ALA A 177 -1.26 -4.81 21.24
N LEU A 178 -1.06 -4.14 20.13
CA LEU A 178 -0.77 -4.77 18.85
C LEU A 178 0.61 -5.44 18.83
N ALA A 179 1.61 -4.89 19.54
CA ALA A 179 2.93 -5.50 19.71
C ALA A 179 2.87 -6.84 20.43
N ASP A 180 2.05 -6.94 21.48
CA ASP A 180 1.86 -8.19 22.21
C ASP A 180 1.12 -9.23 21.34
N TRP A 181 0.11 -8.82 20.60
CA TRP A 181 -0.55 -9.68 19.63
C TRP A 181 0.40 -10.14 18.52
N TYR A 182 1.18 -9.23 17.92
CA TYR A 182 2.16 -9.55 16.89
C TYR A 182 3.18 -10.57 17.39
N TYR A 183 3.70 -10.36 18.61
CA TYR A 183 4.63 -11.28 19.26
C TYR A 183 4.01 -12.66 19.43
N ALA A 184 2.77 -12.74 19.96
CA ALA A 184 2.06 -14.00 20.17
C ALA A 184 1.80 -14.74 18.85
N GLN A 185 1.37 -14.07 17.80
CA GLN A 185 1.15 -14.69 16.48
C GLN A 185 2.45 -15.22 15.88
N THR A 186 3.54 -14.44 15.96
CA THR A 186 4.85 -14.84 15.45
C THR A 186 5.38 -16.08 16.20
N THR A 187 5.32 -16.09 17.53
CA THR A 187 5.79 -17.23 18.34
C THR A 187 4.90 -18.48 18.22
N ALA A 188 3.65 -18.32 17.80
CA ALA A 188 2.77 -19.42 17.41
C ALA A 188 3.03 -19.94 15.98
N GLY A 189 4.04 -19.43 15.30
CA GLY A 189 4.40 -19.83 13.92
C GLY A 189 3.40 -19.37 12.86
N LYS A 190 2.53 -18.40 13.17
CA LYS A 190 1.55 -17.89 12.22
C LYS A 190 2.24 -17.06 11.13
N LYS A 191 1.86 -17.34 9.88
CA LYS A 191 2.31 -16.61 8.72
C LYS A 191 1.41 -15.39 8.48
N PHE A 192 1.96 -14.20 8.61
CA PHE A 192 1.27 -12.95 8.31
C PHE A 192 2.27 -11.81 8.09
N PHE A 193 1.82 -10.74 7.46
CA PHE A 193 2.55 -9.50 7.28
C PHE A 193 1.69 -8.33 7.78
N LEU A 194 2.26 -7.54 8.69
CA LEU A 194 1.64 -6.33 9.22
C LEU A 194 2.60 -5.16 8.99
N SER A 195 2.30 -4.29 8.03
CA SER A 195 3.26 -3.31 7.50
C SER A 195 3.87 -2.41 8.58
N CYS A 196 3.08 -1.94 9.54
CA CYS A 196 3.58 -1.04 10.59
C CYS A 196 4.67 -1.68 11.46
N PHE A 197 4.60 -2.99 11.72
CA PHE A 197 5.65 -3.70 12.46
C PHE A 197 6.72 -4.26 11.52
N ASP A 198 6.33 -4.95 10.47
CA ASP A 198 7.28 -5.68 9.63
C ASP A 198 8.33 -4.80 8.97
N GLN A 199 7.96 -3.60 8.50
CA GLN A 199 8.92 -2.66 7.92
C GLN A 199 9.94 -2.15 8.94
N ARG A 200 9.51 -1.85 10.18
CA ARG A 200 10.42 -1.39 11.25
C ARG A 200 11.29 -2.51 11.78
N ILE A 201 10.72 -3.71 11.94
CA ILE A 201 11.46 -4.91 12.33
C ILE A 201 12.49 -5.28 11.25
N GLN A 202 12.14 -5.19 9.98
CA GLN A 202 13.09 -5.41 8.88
C GLN A 202 14.25 -4.41 8.93
N SER A 203 13.97 -3.13 9.16
CA SER A 203 15.03 -2.13 9.28
C SER A 203 15.89 -2.30 10.54
N TRP A 204 15.34 -2.89 11.61
CA TRP A 204 16.09 -3.31 12.79
C TRP A 204 17.02 -4.50 12.48
N ALA A 205 16.51 -5.49 11.75
CA ALA A 205 17.22 -6.74 11.49
C ALA A 205 18.28 -6.63 10.39
N ARG A 206 18.02 -5.86 9.33
CA ARG A 206 18.82 -5.77 8.12
C ARG A 206 19.51 -4.42 7.91
N GLY A 207 19.18 -3.43 8.76
CA GLY A 207 19.59 -2.06 8.56
C GLY A 207 18.59 -1.23 7.78
N PRO A 208 18.89 0.05 7.57
CA PRO A 208 18.03 0.98 6.87
C PRO A 208 17.80 0.57 5.41
N LEU A 209 16.66 0.98 4.86
CA LEU A 209 16.37 0.85 3.43
C LEU A 209 17.41 1.63 2.61
N ASP A 210 17.96 1.01 1.58
CA ASP A 210 18.85 1.70 0.66
C ASP A 210 18.13 2.86 -0.03
N LYS A 211 18.86 3.94 -0.31
CA LYS A 211 18.27 5.11 -0.99
C LYS A 211 17.70 4.74 -2.35
N SER A 212 18.31 3.80 -3.06
CA SER A 212 17.84 3.31 -4.37
C SER A 212 16.49 2.58 -4.29
N GLU A 213 16.08 2.10 -3.12
CA GLU A 213 14.80 1.40 -2.92
C GLU A 213 13.63 2.33 -2.60
N ARG A 214 13.89 3.66 -2.45
CA ARG A 214 12.84 4.67 -2.24
C ARG A 214 12.02 4.87 -3.52
N CYS A 215 10.84 5.48 -3.39
CA CYS A 215 9.92 5.65 -4.52
C CYS A 215 10.46 6.58 -5.62
N HIS A 216 11.41 7.48 -5.31
CA HIS A 216 11.94 8.49 -6.24
C HIS A 216 10.81 9.17 -7.02
N ILE A 217 10.03 9.95 -6.27
CA ILE A 217 8.83 10.65 -6.75
C ILE A 217 9.02 11.29 -8.14
N GLY A 218 8.10 11.00 -9.05
CA GLY A 218 8.16 11.49 -10.44
C GLY A 218 9.16 10.76 -11.34
N ARG A 219 10.01 9.86 -10.80
CA ARG A 219 11.01 9.10 -11.56
C ARG A 219 10.68 7.61 -11.65
N ARG A 220 10.75 6.89 -10.52
CA ARG A 220 10.43 5.45 -10.48
C ARG A 220 8.93 5.18 -10.47
N GLN A 221 8.17 6.13 -9.97
CA GLN A 221 6.71 6.09 -10.04
C GLN A 221 6.15 7.46 -10.40
N PHE A 222 5.07 7.45 -11.14
CA PHE A 222 4.24 8.60 -11.45
C PHE A 222 2.78 8.16 -11.59
N SER A 223 1.87 9.10 -11.61
CA SER A 223 0.43 8.81 -11.73
C SER A 223 -0.15 9.52 -12.93
N ILE A 224 -1.10 8.88 -13.57
CA ILE A 224 -1.80 9.39 -14.75
C ILE A 224 -3.26 9.64 -14.37
N ALA A 225 -3.66 10.89 -14.44
CA ALA A 225 -5.02 11.31 -14.17
C ALA A 225 -5.98 10.93 -15.32
N PRO A 226 -7.32 10.96 -15.10
CA PRO A 226 -8.30 10.70 -16.16
C PRO A 226 -8.20 11.63 -17.36
N SER A 227 -7.65 12.83 -17.20
CA SER A 227 -7.38 13.81 -18.27
C SER A 227 -6.17 13.44 -19.15
N GLY A 228 -5.31 12.52 -18.71
CA GLY A 228 -4.02 12.19 -19.31
C GLY A 228 -2.84 13.00 -18.72
N ARG A 229 -3.10 13.91 -17.76
CA ARG A 229 -2.04 14.64 -17.06
C ARG A 229 -1.20 13.71 -16.20
N LEU A 230 0.11 13.99 -16.15
CA LEU A 230 1.09 13.23 -15.36
C LEU A 230 1.36 13.95 -14.05
N PHE A 231 1.35 13.18 -12.95
CA PHE A 231 1.65 13.66 -11.61
C PHE A 231 2.78 12.83 -10.98
N PRO A 232 3.62 13.40 -10.11
CA PRO A 232 4.75 12.69 -9.53
C PRO A 232 4.35 11.59 -8.54
N CYS A 233 3.12 11.63 -7.98
CA CYS A 233 2.54 10.63 -7.10
C CYS A 233 1.01 10.73 -7.13
N MET A 234 0.32 9.61 -6.86
CA MET A 234 -1.14 9.56 -6.80
C MET A 234 -1.74 10.58 -5.81
N GLN A 235 -1.02 10.91 -4.75
CA GLN A 235 -1.46 11.86 -3.72
C GLN A 235 -1.61 13.30 -4.26
N PHE A 236 -1.06 13.62 -5.42
CA PHE A 236 -1.17 14.93 -6.04
C PHE A 236 -2.23 15.02 -7.15
N VAL A 237 -2.83 13.89 -7.54
CA VAL A 237 -3.87 13.88 -8.59
C VAL A 237 -5.13 14.62 -8.12
N ARG A 238 -5.58 14.38 -6.89
CA ARG A 238 -6.79 15.00 -6.29
C ARG A 238 -7.97 15.02 -7.28
N GLU A 239 -8.58 16.20 -7.48
CA GLU A 239 -9.71 16.42 -8.42
C GLU A 239 -9.25 16.61 -9.88
N ASP A 240 -7.97 16.42 -10.17
CA ASP A 240 -7.39 16.60 -11.51
C ASP A 240 -7.62 18.02 -12.08
N GLN A 241 -7.53 19.04 -11.22
CA GLN A 241 -7.78 20.45 -11.58
C GLN A 241 -6.60 21.38 -11.24
N ASP A 242 -5.71 20.98 -10.34
CA ASP A 242 -4.53 21.77 -9.92
C ASP A 242 -3.32 21.44 -10.81
N ASP A 243 -2.71 22.47 -11.41
CA ASP A 243 -1.54 22.35 -12.29
C ASP A 243 -0.21 22.36 -11.54
N ARG A 244 -0.22 22.61 -10.22
CA ARG A 244 1.01 22.78 -9.42
C ARG A 244 1.97 21.59 -9.56
N PHE A 245 1.44 20.37 -9.52
CA PHE A 245 2.21 19.13 -9.57
C PHE A 245 2.06 18.39 -10.90
N VAL A 246 1.54 19.02 -11.93
CA VAL A 246 1.51 18.43 -13.27
C VAL A 246 2.93 18.43 -13.83
N ILE A 247 3.45 17.23 -14.14
CA ILE A 247 4.80 17.01 -14.69
C ILE A 247 4.76 16.55 -16.14
N GLY A 248 3.68 16.84 -16.85
CA GLY A 248 3.51 16.49 -18.26
C GLY A 248 2.12 15.94 -18.58
N ASN A 249 2.01 15.36 -19.77
CA ASN A 249 0.79 14.72 -20.27
C ASN A 249 1.16 13.51 -21.12
N VAL A 250 0.32 12.47 -21.13
CA VAL A 250 0.57 11.24 -21.91
C VAL A 250 0.68 11.48 -23.42
N PHE A 251 0.15 12.59 -23.93
CA PHE A 251 0.22 12.94 -25.34
C PHE A 251 1.51 13.71 -25.71
N ASP A 252 2.00 14.52 -24.79
CA ASP A 252 3.11 15.45 -25.04
C ASP A 252 4.44 14.99 -24.39
N GLY A 253 4.36 14.03 -23.42
CA GLY A 253 5.51 13.57 -22.66
C GLY A 253 5.67 14.30 -21.32
N PHE A 254 6.83 14.10 -20.68
CA PHE A 254 7.16 14.78 -19.44
C PHE A 254 7.59 16.23 -19.68
N ASP A 255 7.20 17.11 -18.75
CA ASP A 255 7.87 18.41 -18.52
C ASP A 255 9.11 18.13 -17.64
N ASP A 256 10.22 17.80 -18.28
CA ASP A 256 11.44 17.39 -17.57
C ASP A 256 11.97 18.48 -16.63
N PRO A 257 12.02 19.79 -16.98
CA PRO A 257 12.42 20.83 -16.04
C PRO A 257 11.60 20.83 -14.75
N LYS A 258 10.28 20.74 -14.86
CA LYS A 258 9.38 20.72 -13.69
C LYS A 258 9.47 19.42 -12.89
N ARG A 259 9.61 18.30 -13.60
CA ARG A 259 9.83 16.97 -13.00
C ARG A 259 11.12 16.95 -12.18
N ASP A 260 12.22 17.52 -12.73
CA ASP A 260 13.52 17.59 -12.09
C ASP A 260 13.50 18.53 -10.86
N GLU A 261 12.81 19.66 -10.96
CA GLU A 261 12.59 20.59 -9.85
C GLU A 261 11.90 19.87 -8.67
N ILE A 262 10.79 19.17 -8.93
CA ILE A 262 10.02 18.45 -7.91
C ILE A 262 10.85 17.33 -7.29
N THR A 263 11.51 16.51 -8.12
CA THR A 263 12.36 15.41 -7.66
C THR A 263 13.53 15.95 -6.83
N GLY A 264 14.26 16.93 -7.35
CA GLY A 264 15.39 17.55 -6.65
C GLY A 264 15.00 18.20 -5.33
N CYS A 265 13.84 18.87 -5.28
CA CYS A 265 13.31 19.42 -4.03
C CYS A 265 13.02 18.32 -3.01
N SER A 266 12.44 17.19 -3.43
CA SER A 266 12.08 16.07 -2.55
C SER A 266 13.30 15.38 -1.92
N GLU A 267 14.43 15.40 -2.61
CA GLU A 267 15.68 14.72 -2.22
C GLU A 267 16.59 15.60 -1.34
N GLN A 268 16.27 16.88 -1.18
CA GLN A 268 17.04 17.78 -0.33
C GLN A 268 17.07 17.29 1.12
N ASP A 269 18.19 17.56 1.78
CA ASP A 269 18.33 17.32 3.21
C ASP A 269 17.30 18.13 3.99
N LYS A 270 16.80 17.52 5.06
CA LYS A 270 15.80 18.11 5.95
C LYS A 270 16.48 18.54 7.24
N PRO A 271 16.58 19.86 7.52
CA PRO A 271 17.26 20.35 8.71
C PRO A 271 16.69 19.75 10.01
N GLU A 272 15.38 19.48 10.05
CA GLU A 272 14.68 18.89 11.19
C GLU A 272 15.14 17.46 11.51
N CYS A 273 15.74 16.78 10.53
CA CYS A 273 16.27 15.43 10.67
C CYS A 273 17.72 15.41 11.17
N GLY A 274 18.38 16.57 11.22
CA GLY A 274 19.75 16.70 11.71
C GLY A 274 19.89 16.22 13.17
N GLY A 275 20.77 15.25 13.42
CA GLY A 275 20.98 14.66 14.74
C GLY A 275 19.88 13.71 15.23
N CYS A 276 18.85 13.42 14.44
CA CYS A 276 17.82 12.47 14.81
C CYS A 276 18.30 11.03 14.65
N ALA A 277 18.29 10.25 15.73
CA ALA A 277 18.73 8.85 15.72
C ALA A 277 17.89 7.92 14.84
N LEU A 278 16.68 8.33 14.45
CA LEU A 278 15.76 7.54 13.63
C LEU A 278 15.89 7.83 12.13
N THR A 279 16.64 8.86 11.72
CA THR A 279 16.68 9.38 10.34
C THR A 279 16.95 8.29 9.29
N SER A 280 17.86 7.37 9.58
CA SER A 280 18.24 6.30 8.64
C SER A 280 17.14 5.27 8.40
N ARG A 281 16.16 5.16 9.32
CA ARG A 281 15.09 4.16 9.31
C ARG A 281 13.69 4.78 9.16
N CYS A 282 13.61 6.11 9.20
CA CYS A 282 12.37 6.87 9.20
C CYS A 282 11.84 7.06 7.77
N SER A 283 10.53 7.20 7.64
CA SER A 283 9.84 7.49 6.35
C SER A 283 9.75 8.99 6.01
N SER A 284 10.47 9.87 6.73
CA SER A 284 10.48 11.33 6.51
C SER A 284 10.92 11.76 5.10
N TRP A 285 11.51 10.85 4.31
CA TRP A 285 11.84 11.06 2.91
C TRP A 285 10.62 11.13 1.98
N CYS A 286 9.43 10.71 2.43
CA CYS A 286 8.22 10.69 1.60
C CYS A 286 7.69 12.11 1.35
N ALA A 287 7.98 12.67 0.17
CA ALA A 287 7.60 14.02 -0.20
C ALA A 287 6.08 14.27 -0.22
N CYS A 288 5.29 13.26 -0.60
CA CYS A 288 3.82 13.37 -0.62
C CYS A 288 3.25 13.60 0.79
N ILE A 289 3.71 12.82 1.78
CA ILE A 289 3.30 12.96 3.18
C ILE A 289 3.78 14.29 3.75
N ASN A 290 5.01 14.67 3.45
CA ASN A 290 5.56 15.96 3.86
C ASN A 290 4.69 17.11 3.34
N TRP A 291 4.36 17.09 2.04
CA TRP A 291 3.48 18.08 1.45
C TRP A 291 2.11 18.15 2.10
N GLN A 292 1.46 17.01 2.34
CA GLN A 292 0.14 16.96 2.96
C GLN A 292 0.10 17.64 4.33
N SER A 293 1.15 17.48 5.12
CA SER A 293 1.19 17.97 6.50
C SER A 293 1.86 19.33 6.66
N THR A 294 2.74 19.76 5.73
CA THR A 294 3.54 20.98 5.88
C THR A 294 3.39 21.97 4.73
N GLY A 295 2.80 21.55 3.60
CA GLY A 295 2.77 22.31 2.37
C GLY A 295 4.13 22.39 1.64
N LYS A 296 5.14 21.60 2.07
CA LYS A 296 6.49 21.57 1.47
C LYS A 296 6.95 20.14 1.24
N LEU A 297 7.59 19.89 0.08
CA LEU A 297 8.09 18.56 -0.28
C LEU A 297 9.31 18.13 0.58
N ASN A 298 10.15 19.09 0.92
CA ASN A 298 11.45 18.91 1.61
C ASN A 298 11.43 19.24 3.10
N GLN A 299 10.25 19.41 3.71
CA GLN A 299 10.11 19.61 5.15
C GLN A 299 9.53 18.35 5.78
N ALA A 300 10.22 17.79 6.79
CA ALA A 300 9.73 16.58 7.46
C ALA A 300 8.39 16.85 8.17
N SER A 301 7.42 15.96 7.96
CA SER A 301 6.13 16.03 8.65
C SER A 301 6.30 15.87 10.17
N PRO A 302 5.80 16.81 10.99
CA PRO A 302 5.78 16.64 12.45
C PRO A 302 5.04 15.35 12.87
N LEU A 303 3.93 15.03 12.20
CA LEU A 303 3.17 13.82 12.48
C LEU A 303 4.00 12.55 12.20
N VAL A 304 4.73 12.50 11.08
CA VAL A 304 5.66 11.37 10.80
C VAL A 304 6.71 11.27 11.91
N CYS A 305 7.29 12.40 12.35
CA CYS A 305 8.28 12.40 13.41
C CYS A 305 7.75 11.81 14.72
N GLU A 306 6.57 12.25 15.16
CA GLU A 306 5.94 11.74 16.40
C GLU A 306 5.51 10.27 16.24
N HIS A 307 4.93 9.90 15.09
CA HIS A 307 4.55 8.52 14.79
C HIS A 307 5.75 7.57 14.86
N GLU A 308 6.86 7.91 14.21
CA GLU A 308 8.05 7.05 14.21
C GLU A 308 8.72 6.98 15.60
N ARG A 309 8.70 8.07 16.37
CA ARG A 309 9.17 8.09 17.77
C ARG A 309 8.34 7.17 18.67
N ILE A 310 7.05 6.99 18.37
CA ILE A 310 6.17 6.08 19.08
C ILE A 310 6.39 4.63 18.61
N LEU A 311 6.26 4.37 17.33
CA LEU A 311 6.16 3.02 16.79
C LEU A 311 7.52 2.30 16.71
N MET A 312 8.58 2.99 16.30
CA MET A 312 9.87 2.35 16.07
C MET A 312 10.45 1.70 17.34
N PRO A 313 10.47 2.37 18.51
CA PRO A 313 10.93 1.73 19.74
C PRO A 313 10.07 0.54 20.19
N ILE A 314 8.77 0.57 19.90
CA ILE A 314 7.86 -0.55 20.21
C ILE A 314 8.20 -1.75 19.31
N ALA A 315 8.35 -1.53 18.01
CA ALA A 315 8.73 -2.57 17.05
C ALA A 315 10.13 -3.16 17.36
N ASP A 316 11.09 -2.31 17.72
CA ASP A 316 12.45 -2.74 18.11
C ASP A 316 12.45 -3.64 19.35
N LYS A 317 11.60 -3.35 20.33
CA LYS A 317 11.43 -4.22 21.52
C LYS A 317 10.88 -5.59 21.12
N VAL A 318 9.89 -5.64 20.21
CA VAL A 318 9.36 -6.90 19.68
C VAL A 318 10.45 -7.67 18.95
N ALA A 319 11.16 -7.02 18.03
CA ALA A 319 12.27 -7.62 17.29
C ALA A 319 13.33 -8.23 18.22
N ASN A 320 13.76 -7.47 19.23
CA ASN A 320 14.76 -7.92 20.20
C ASN A 320 14.28 -9.12 21.04
N ARG A 321 13.01 -9.13 21.47
CA ARG A 321 12.41 -10.28 22.18
C ARG A 321 12.42 -11.56 21.32
N LEU A 322 11.99 -11.44 20.05
CA LEU A 322 11.97 -12.56 19.09
C LEU A 322 13.39 -13.02 18.74
N TRP A 323 14.33 -12.12 18.56
CA TRP A 323 15.75 -12.43 18.31
C TRP A 323 16.40 -13.19 19.48
N ARG A 324 16.21 -12.70 20.72
CA ARG A 324 16.77 -13.37 21.92
C ARG A 324 16.19 -14.76 22.11
N ARG A 325 14.93 -14.98 21.75
CA ARG A 325 14.28 -16.29 21.76
C ARG A 325 14.76 -17.21 20.64
N ARG A 326 15.47 -16.71 19.64
CA ARG A 326 15.78 -17.42 18.40
C ARG A 326 14.52 -17.96 17.71
N ASP A 327 13.47 -17.16 17.70
CA ASP A 327 12.18 -17.57 17.17
C ASP A 327 12.31 -17.96 15.68
N SER A 328 11.84 -19.15 15.31
CA SER A 328 12.04 -19.72 13.99
C SER A 328 11.30 -18.93 12.90
N MET A 329 10.04 -18.52 13.16
CA MET A 329 9.26 -17.73 12.19
C MET A 329 9.89 -16.36 11.97
N PHE A 330 10.33 -15.68 13.03
CA PHE A 330 11.04 -14.41 12.95
C PHE A 330 12.33 -14.53 12.12
N LEU A 331 13.19 -15.53 12.42
CA LEU A 331 14.44 -15.74 11.70
C LEU A 331 14.17 -16.05 10.22
N HIS A 332 13.19 -16.90 9.95
CA HIS A 332 12.80 -17.25 8.59
C HIS A 332 12.30 -16.03 7.82
N LYS A 333 11.39 -15.25 8.40
CA LYS A 333 10.80 -14.06 7.80
C LYS A 333 11.83 -12.94 7.56
N GLN A 334 12.75 -12.73 8.50
CA GLN A 334 13.65 -11.58 8.43
C GLN A 334 15.00 -11.88 7.76
N TYR A 335 15.48 -13.12 7.79
CA TYR A 335 16.84 -13.47 7.32
C TYR A 335 16.86 -14.47 6.16
N ASN A 336 15.75 -15.12 5.82
CA ASN A 336 15.68 -15.96 4.64
C ASN A 336 15.23 -15.14 3.43
N PRO A 337 16.09 -14.90 2.42
CA PRO A 337 15.75 -14.11 1.24
C PRO A 337 14.69 -14.80 0.36
N ALA A 338 14.54 -16.12 0.47
CA ALA A 338 13.53 -16.88 -0.27
C ALA A 338 12.16 -16.86 0.41
N PHE A 339 12.04 -16.35 1.65
CA PHE A 339 10.80 -16.39 2.41
C PHE A 339 9.59 -15.79 1.65
N PRO A 340 9.67 -14.64 0.98
CA PRO A 340 8.53 -14.10 0.25
C PRO A 340 8.00 -15.05 -0.84
N VAL A 341 8.90 -15.70 -1.58
CA VAL A 341 8.55 -16.65 -2.65
C VAL A 341 7.99 -17.94 -2.08
N LEU A 342 8.63 -18.49 -1.05
CA LEU A 342 8.18 -19.71 -0.36
C LEU A 342 6.80 -19.47 0.27
N SER A 343 6.64 -18.33 0.93
CA SER A 343 5.39 -17.92 1.55
C SER A 343 4.24 -17.86 0.53
N PHE A 344 4.48 -17.28 -0.62
CA PHE A 344 3.49 -17.20 -1.70
C PHE A 344 3.18 -18.57 -2.31
N ALA A 345 4.21 -19.41 -2.53
CA ALA A 345 4.03 -20.76 -3.05
C ALA A 345 3.21 -21.65 -2.08
N GLU A 346 3.45 -21.53 -0.77
CA GLU A 346 2.67 -22.24 0.24
C GLU A 346 1.21 -21.80 0.24
N ASP A 347 0.92 -20.50 0.09
CA ASP A 347 -0.46 -19.98 0.01
C ASP A 347 -1.22 -20.58 -1.18
N ILE A 348 -0.54 -20.79 -2.32
CA ILE A 348 -1.10 -21.44 -3.50
C ILE A 348 -1.34 -22.94 -3.26
N LEU A 349 -0.35 -23.63 -2.69
CA LEU A 349 -0.41 -25.09 -2.46
C LEU A 349 -1.51 -25.48 -1.44
N VAL A 350 -1.65 -24.72 -0.36
CA VAL A 350 -2.73 -24.94 0.62
C VAL A 350 -4.10 -24.88 -0.05
N ARG A 351 -4.25 -24.02 -1.04
CA ARG A 351 -5.48 -23.86 -1.82
C ARG A 351 -5.78 -25.09 -2.69
N GLN A 352 -4.76 -25.64 -3.36
CA GLN A 352 -4.93 -26.82 -4.23
C GLN A 352 -5.27 -28.06 -3.43
N ILE A 353 -4.66 -28.24 -2.25
CA ILE A 353 -4.90 -29.41 -1.39
C ILE A 353 -6.25 -29.29 -0.64
N GLY A 354 -6.66 -28.06 -0.24
CA GLY A 354 -7.95 -27.84 0.45
C GLY A 354 -9.17 -27.96 -0.46
N GLY A 355 -9.02 -27.66 -1.74
CA GLY A 355 -10.10 -27.78 -2.73
C GLY A 355 -10.44 -29.23 -3.12
N ASP A 356 -9.51 -30.16 -2.94
CA ASP A 356 -9.71 -31.58 -3.27
C ASP A 356 -10.42 -32.40 -2.15
N GLN A 357 -10.72 -31.76 -1.01
CA GLN A 357 -11.42 -32.43 0.11
C GLN A 357 -12.92 -32.09 0.22
N GLU A 358 -13.46 -31.23 -0.66
CA GLU A 358 -14.89 -30.88 -0.68
C GLU A 358 -15.64 -31.35 -1.96
N THR A 359 -15.11 -32.36 -2.66
CA THR A 359 -15.83 -33.01 -3.79
C THR A 359 -16.34 -34.39 -3.41
#